data_0ba0d0030a53f2d1377dd52489f99444
#
_entry.id   0ba0d0030a53f2d1377dd52489f99444
#
_cell.length_a   1.000
_cell.length_b   1.000
_cell.length_c   1.000
_cell.angle_alpha   90.00
_cell.angle_beta   90.00
_cell.angle_gamma   90.00
#
_symmetry.space_group_name_H-M   'P 1'
#
loop_
_entity.id
_entity.type
_entity.pdbx_description
1 polymer ?
#
loop_
_entity_poly.entity_id
_entity_poly.type
_entity_poly.pdbx_seq_one_letter_code
_entity_poly.pdbx_strand_id
1 'polypeptide(L)'
;MNARERVLAVLNRETPDRVPVDIWLVPELVEKFKAKLGVSDELDIYRKLDVDKIAWLGIPYKGVVLKDPNEHQEVNHWGVKFKKVDANADSHYGEVCFNPLLGLDSIEQLEAYPWPHPDDFDYATAAAEAKKLAQEFVTLGPWISLFEVYCMMRSLQEALMDTVAEPEFLHAALDKIAWSQGEMARRFLEAADGAIDMLFISDDIGTQQSLLMSPEAFNEFIFPRLKKWCDMAHSYGAKVFFHTDGASEPLIQRLIDAGVDVLNPIQHVCPGMDCKELKAKYGDKLIFHGGVENQKILPFGTPEEVAAETRACLDELGPDGYLPCSCHFAQADTPVENVMALIETVQQYRRV
;
A
#
# COMPACT_ATOMS: atom_id res chain seq x y z
N MET A 1 -26.66 0.58 -1.63
CA MET A 1 -25.52 0.28 -0.71
C MET A 1 -24.87 1.57 -0.26
N ASN A 2 -24.37 1.66 0.99
CA ASN A 2 -23.46 2.73 1.40
C ASN A 2 -22.02 2.44 0.90
N ALA A 3 -21.07 3.37 1.17
CA ALA A 3 -19.69 3.25 0.73
C ALA A 3 -19.03 1.93 1.20
N ARG A 4 -19.13 1.64 2.50
CA ARG A 4 -18.59 0.43 3.11
C ARG A 4 -19.21 -0.85 2.52
N GLU A 5 -20.53 -0.91 2.45
CA GLU A 5 -21.24 -2.08 1.91
C GLU A 5 -20.83 -2.39 0.47
N ARG A 6 -20.59 -1.35 -0.33
CA ARG A 6 -20.22 -1.49 -1.74
C ARG A 6 -18.83 -2.06 -1.92
N VAL A 7 -17.83 -1.59 -1.15
CA VAL A 7 -16.49 -2.15 -1.19
C VAL A 7 -16.46 -3.57 -0.61
N LEU A 8 -17.18 -3.83 0.50
CA LEU A 8 -17.30 -5.18 1.07
C LEU A 8 -17.95 -6.18 0.10
N ALA A 9 -18.93 -5.75 -0.69
CA ALA A 9 -19.52 -6.62 -1.73
C ALA A 9 -18.44 -7.07 -2.72
N VAL A 10 -17.57 -6.15 -3.22
CA VAL A 10 -16.46 -6.52 -4.09
C VAL A 10 -15.48 -7.45 -3.40
N LEU A 11 -15.09 -7.15 -2.14
CA LEU A 11 -14.18 -8.00 -1.35
C LEU A 11 -14.73 -9.42 -1.12
N ASN A 12 -16.05 -9.57 -1.07
CA ASN A 12 -16.74 -10.85 -0.95
C ASN A 12 -17.13 -11.49 -2.30
N ARG A 13 -16.70 -10.88 -3.43
CA ARG A 13 -17.04 -11.30 -4.79
C ARG A 13 -18.55 -11.29 -5.07
N GLU A 14 -19.25 -10.38 -4.43
CA GLU A 14 -20.66 -10.05 -4.67
C GLU A 14 -20.75 -8.84 -5.59
N THR A 15 -21.88 -8.71 -6.30
CA THR A 15 -22.09 -7.59 -7.23
C THR A 15 -22.64 -6.38 -6.46
N PRO A 16 -21.91 -5.25 -6.41
CA PRO A 16 -22.41 -4.01 -5.81
C PRO A 16 -23.46 -3.33 -6.70
N ASP A 17 -24.18 -2.35 -6.14
CA ASP A 17 -25.16 -1.54 -6.87
C ASP A 17 -24.52 -0.62 -7.93
N ARG A 18 -23.26 -0.24 -7.75
CA ARG A 18 -22.35 0.37 -8.74
C ARG A 18 -20.92 -0.05 -8.47
N VAL A 19 -20.03 0.13 -9.42
CA VAL A 19 -18.59 -0.04 -9.18
C VAL A 19 -18.13 0.97 -8.11
N PRO A 20 -17.49 0.53 -7.00
CA PRO A 20 -16.95 1.44 -6.01
C PRO A 20 -15.74 2.18 -6.57
N VAL A 21 -15.47 3.38 -6.05
CA VAL A 21 -14.28 4.18 -6.40
C VAL A 21 -13.50 4.52 -5.14
N ASP A 22 -12.19 4.25 -5.16
CA ASP A 22 -11.24 4.77 -4.18
C ASP A 22 -10.35 5.85 -4.81
N ILE A 23 -9.79 6.72 -4.00
CA ILE A 23 -8.79 7.70 -4.42
C ILE A 23 -7.70 7.84 -3.37
N TRP A 24 -6.46 7.94 -3.83
CA TRP A 24 -5.28 8.16 -3.01
C TRP A 24 -4.70 9.53 -3.35
N LEU A 25 -4.68 10.44 -2.39
CA LEU A 25 -4.26 11.83 -2.57
C LEU A 25 -3.08 12.12 -1.64
N VAL A 26 -2.05 12.81 -2.15
CA VAL A 26 -1.03 13.39 -1.27
C VAL A 26 -1.62 14.57 -0.46
N PRO A 27 -1.06 14.93 0.70
CA PRO A 27 -1.59 15.98 1.57
C PRO A 27 -1.83 17.32 0.85
N GLU A 28 -0.94 17.71 -0.07
CA GLU A 28 -1.06 18.94 -0.84
C GLU A 28 -2.30 18.94 -1.74
N LEU A 29 -2.63 17.78 -2.33
CA LEU A 29 -3.82 17.64 -3.16
C LEU A 29 -5.09 17.58 -2.31
N VAL A 30 -5.04 16.97 -1.12
CA VAL A 30 -6.12 17.02 -0.12
C VAL A 30 -6.48 18.47 0.21
N GLU A 31 -5.49 19.34 0.45
CA GLU A 31 -5.75 20.76 0.72
C GLU A 31 -6.37 21.49 -0.48
N LYS A 32 -5.99 21.19 -1.71
CA LYS A 32 -6.63 21.71 -2.91
C LYS A 32 -8.10 21.29 -3.00
N PHE A 33 -8.40 20.02 -2.70
CA PHE A 33 -9.79 19.54 -2.65
C PHE A 33 -10.60 20.18 -1.54
N LYS A 34 -10.05 20.32 -0.33
CA LYS A 34 -10.70 21.02 0.79
C LYS A 34 -11.09 22.44 0.38
N ALA A 35 -10.16 23.18 -0.21
CA ALA A 35 -10.41 24.54 -0.67
C ALA A 35 -11.50 24.61 -1.75
N LYS A 36 -11.44 23.72 -2.75
CA LYS A 36 -12.42 23.65 -3.85
C LYS A 36 -13.82 23.30 -3.38
N LEU A 37 -13.92 22.37 -2.43
CA LEU A 37 -15.21 21.87 -1.93
C LEU A 37 -15.74 22.66 -0.73
N GLY A 38 -14.95 23.55 -0.13
CA GLY A 38 -15.33 24.30 1.05
C GLY A 38 -15.55 23.41 2.28
N VAL A 39 -14.64 22.43 2.50
CA VAL A 39 -14.62 21.53 3.66
C VAL A 39 -13.33 21.67 4.44
N SER A 40 -13.34 21.28 5.72
CA SER A 40 -12.17 21.32 6.60
C SER A 40 -11.62 19.92 6.93
N ASP A 41 -12.48 18.92 6.92
CA ASP A 41 -12.11 17.52 7.17
C ASP A 41 -11.85 16.79 5.84
N GLU A 42 -10.82 15.97 5.80
CA GLU A 42 -10.50 15.15 4.63
C GLU A 42 -11.63 14.16 4.30
N LEU A 43 -12.25 13.55 5.30
CA LEU A 43 -13.35 12.61 5.09
C LEU A 43 -14.58 13.28 4.44
N ASP A 44 -14.75 14.58 4.63
CA ASP A 44 -15.84 15.31 3.98
C ASP A 44 -15.63 15.47 2.47
N ILE A 45 -14.38 15.37 1.96
CA ILE A 45 -14.09 15.28 0.53
C ILE A 45 -14.77 14.04 -0.03
N TYR A 46 -14.51 12.89 0.58
CA TYR A 46 -15.02 11.60 0.12
C TYR A 46 -16.56 11.53 0.22
N ARG A 47 -17.13 12.06 1.31
CA ARG A 47 -18.59 12.15 1.49
C ARG A 47 -19.24 13.03 0.43
N LYS A 48 -18.67 14.21 0.16
CA LYS A 48 -19.23 15.14 -0.85
C LYS A 48 -19.14 14.62 -2.27
N LEU A 49 -18.09 13.84 -2.57
CA LEU A 49 -17.86 13.29 -3.89
C LEU A 49 -18.45 11.88 -4.05
N ASP A 50 -19.12 11.34 -3.04
CA ASP A 50 -19.64 9.94 -3.01
C ASP A 50 -18.56 8.91 -3.38
N VAL A 51 -17.33 9.11 -2.84
CA VAL A 51 -16.20 8.20 -2.98
C VAL A 51 -16.31 7.10 -1.92
N ASP A 52 -16.09 5.86 -2.33
CA ASP A 52 -16.23 4.69 -1.44
C ASP A 52 -15.02 4.43 -0.55
N LYS A 53 -14.14 5.33 -0.46
CA LYS A 53 -12.86 5.40 0.27
C LYS A 53 -12.50 4.15 1.07
N ILE A 54 -11.31 3.61 0.80
CA ILE A 54 -10.65 2.66 1.69
C ILE A 54 -9.84 3.46 2.71
N ALA A 55 -10.26 3.42 3.98
CA ALA A 55 -9.69 4.25 5.03
C ALA A 55 -8.41 3.61 5.60
N TRP A 56 -7.30 4.32 5.50
CA TRP A 56 -6.01 3.86 6.01
C TRP A 56 -5.89 4.09 7.51
N LEU A 57 -5.30 3.11 8.20
CA LEU A 57 -5.07 3.13 9.63
C LEU A 57 -3.61 2.80 9.94
N GLY A 58 -2.99 3.66 10.73
CA GLY A 58 -1.69 3.41 11.36
C GLY A 58 -1.85 3.16 12.85
N ILE A 59 -0.76 2.72 13.48
CA ILE A 59 -0.69 2.56 14.92
C ILE A 59 0.28 3.59 15.47
N PRO A 60 -0.14 4.50 16.37
CA PRO A 60 0.78 5.48 16.95
C PRO A 60 1.94 4.81 17.68
N TYR A 61 3.16 5.24 17.39
CA TYR A 61 4.37 4.77 18.05
C TYR A 61 4.61 5.62 19.32
N LYS A 62 4.81 4.95 20.44
CA LYS A 62 5.07 5.57 21.76
C LYS A 62 6.52 5.39 22.24
N GLY A 63 7.29 4.57 21.53
CA GLY A 63 8.68 4.33 21.84
C GLY A 63 9.56 5.57 21.65
N VAL A 64 10.83 5.43 22.00
CA VAL A 64 11.81 6.52 21.86
C VAL A 64 12.19 6.64 20.40
N VAL A 65 11.77 7.74 19.75
CA VAL A 65 12.30 8.12 18.46
C VAL A 65 13.63 8.84 18.68
N LEU A 66 14.71 8.30 18.13
CA LEU A 66 16.01 8.92 18.18
C LEU A 66 15.94 10.26 17.42
N LYS A 67 16.00 11.39 18.16
CA LYS A 67 16.04 12.71 17.53
C LYS A 67 17.43 12.90 16.92
N ASP A 68 17.47 13.21 15.63
CA ASP A 68 18.71 13.72 15.02
C ASP A 68 18.98 15.13 15.56
N PRO A 69 20.20 15.42 16.04
CA PRO A 69 20.57 16.78 16.45
C PRO A 69 20.61 17.78 15.28
N ASN A 70 20.57 17.31 14.03
CA ASN A 70 20.42 18.14 12.84
C ASN A 70 18.92 18.29 12.54
N GLU A 71 18.31 19.40 12.89
CA GLU A 71 16.87 19.70 12.89
C GLU A 71 16.10 19.48 11.56
N HIS A 72 16.77 18.97 10.51
CA HIS A 72 16.20 18.78 9.17
C HIS A 72 16.01 17.33 8.78
N GLN A 73 16.23 16.38 9.69
CA GLN A 73 16.11 14.94 9.40
C GLN A 73 15.03 14.30 10.27
N GLU A 74 14.06 13.68 9.61
CA GLU A 74 13.10 12.80 10.29
C GLU A 74 13.76 11.44 10.52
N VAL A 75 13.57 10.87 11.70
CA VAL A 75 14.02 9.53 12.06
C VAL A 75 12.80 8.68 12.35
N ASN A 76 12.62 7.56 11.63
CA ASN A 76 11.53 6.64 11.93
C ASN A 76 11.89 5.68 13.08
N HIS A 77 10.94 4.88 13.51
CA HIS A 77 11.13 3.92 14.60
C HIS A 77 12.12 2.78 14.26
N TRP A 78 12.50 2.60 13.00
CA TRP A 78 13.56 1.69 12.56
C TRP A 78 14.95 2.32 12.65
N GLY A 79 15.08 3.58 13.07
CA GLY A 79 16.36 4.31 13.09
C GLY A 79 16.82 4.81 11.71
N VAL A 80 15.99 4.64 10.66
CA VAL A 80 16.25 5.18 9.33
C VAL A 80 16.05 6.68 9.37
N LYS A 81 16.98 7.46 8.77
CA LYS A 81 16.86 8.91 8.67
C LYS A 81 16.49 9.33 7.25
N PHE A 82 15.61 10.32 7.19
CA PHE A 82 15.14 10.90 5.93
C PHE A 82 15.49 12.36 5.86
N LYS A 83 16.00 12.80 4.72
CA LYS A 83 16.12 14.22 4.38
C LYS A 83 14.95 14.61 3.48
N LYS A 84 14.44 15.82 3.69
CA LYS A 84 13.44 16.41 2.81
C LYS A 84 14.09 16.77 1.48
N VAL A 85 13.49 16.33 0.38
CA VAL A 85 13.91 16.67 -0.99
C VAL A 85 12.75 17.30 -1.71
N ASP A 86 13.01 18.42 -2.38
CA ASP A 86 12.02 19.11 -3.18
C ASP A 86 11.88 18.38 -4.53
N ALA A 87 10.71 17.80 -4.80
CA ALA A 87 10.40 17.18 -6.08
C ALA A 87 10.05 18.26 -7.14
N ASN A 88 9.31 19.29 -6.71
CA ASN A 88 8.99 20.50 -7.48
C ASN A 88 8.63 21.63 -6.48
N ALA A 89 8.16 22.79 -6.98
CA ALA A 89 7.83 23.93 -6.14
C ALA A 89 6.75 23.65 -5.07
N ASP A 90 5.89 22.66 -5.30
CA ASP A 90 4.70 22.39 -4.49
C ASP A 90 4.74 21.02 -3.79
N SER A 91 5.74 20.19 -4.04
CA SER A 91 5.81 18.83 -3.46
C SER A 91 7.20 18.49 -2.93
N HIS A 92 7.18 17.77 -1.80
CA HIS A 92 8.37 17.30 -1.11
C HIS A 92 8.21 15.83 -0.78
N TYR A 93 9.33 15.08 -0.76
CA TYR A 93 9.35 13.71 -0.27
C TYR A 93 10.55 13.47 0.66
N GLY A 94 10.45 12.43 1.49
CA GLY A 94 11.55 11.98 2.33
C GLY A 94 12.46 11.04 1.57
N GLU A 95 13.72 11.39 1.37
CA GLU A 95 14.73 10.50 0.82
C GLU A 95 15.56 9.90 1.94
N VAL A 96 15.77 8.57 1.93
CA VAL A 96 16.63 7.90 2.92
C VAL A 96 18.06 8.45 2.79
N CYS A 97 18.59 8.96 3.89
CA CYS A 97 19.94 9.52 3.95
C CYS A 97 20.84 8.82 4.98
N PHE A 98 20.29 7.89 5.77
CA PHE A 98 21.03 7.05 6.69
C PHE A 98 20.35 5.69 6.86
N ASN A 99 21.13 4.64 6.64
CA ASN A 99 20.72 3.25 6.73
C ASN A 99 21.36 2.63 7.99
N PRO A 100 20.63 2.36 9.07
CA PRO A 100 21.22 2.00 10.36
C PRO A 100 21.92 0.63 10.36
N LEU A 101 21.58 -0.28 9.45
CA LEU A 101 22.23 -1.58 9.32
C LEU A 101 23.41 -1.57 8.32
N LEU A 102 23.63 -0.43 7.62
CA LEU A 102 24.78 -0.31 6.72
C LEU A 102 26.08 -0.37 7.52
N GLY A 103 26.96 -1.30 7.19
CA GLY A 103 28.22 -1.53 7.89
C GLY A 103 28.14 -2.52 9.06
N LEU A 104 26.97 -3.08 9.40
CA LEU A 104 26.92 -4.28 10.25
C LEU A 104 27.30 -5.51 9.41
N ASP A 105 28.16 -6.35 9.97
CA ASP A 105 28.75 -7.50 9.29
C ASP A 105 28.63 -8.83 10.07
N SER A 106 27.94 -8.82 11.21
CA SER A 106 27.73 -10.01 12.00
C SER A 106 26.32 -10.11 12.61
N ILE A 107 25.92 -11.35 12.87
CA ILE A 107 24.62 -11.65 13.52
C ILE A 107 24.60 -11.08 14.94
N GLU A 108 25.72 -11.08 15.66
CA GLU A 108 25.83 -10.52 17.02
C GLU A 108 25.52 -9.02 17.03
N GLN A 109 26.02 -8.27 16.03
CA GLN A 109 25.71 -6.84 15.89
C GLN A 109 24.24 -6.63 15.56
N LEU A 110 23.67 -7.48 14.70
CA LEU A 110 22.25 -7.46 14.34
C LEU A 110 21.36 -7.76 15.55
N GLU A 111 21.73 -8.75 16.38
CA GLU A 111 21.03 -9.06 17.63
C GLU A 111 21.08 -7.92 18.66
N ALA A 112 22.17 -7.18 18.69
CA ALA A 112 22.35 -6.03 19.58
C ALA A 112 21.64 -4.75 19.08
N TYR A 113 21.12 -4.74 17.86
CA TYR A 113 20.42 -3.58 17.31
C TYR A 113 19.10 -3.34 18.08
N PRO A 114 18.76 -2.07 18.39
CA PRO A 114 17.53 -1.76 19.13
C PRO A 114 16.30 -1.82 18.21
N TRP A 115 15.86 -3.03 17.90
CA TRP A 115 14.68 -3.26 17.06
C TRP A 115 13.42 -2.68 17.69
N PRO A 116 12.51 -2.10 16.91
CA PRO A 116 11.20 -1.65 17.40
C PRO A 116 10.47 -2.81 18.08
N HIS A 117 10.00 -2.57 19.30
CA HIS A 117 9.29 -3.60 20.06
C HIS A 117 7.76 -3.42 19.91
N PRO A 118 6.99 -4.51 19.75
CA PRO A 118 5.53 -4.40 19.68
C PRO A 118 4.87 -3.70 20.88
N ASP A 119 5.50 -3.64 22.05
CA ASP A 119 4.99 -2.90 23.21
C ASP A 119 5.07 -1.37 23.05
N ASP A 120 5.83 -0.88 22.07
CA ASP A 120 6.04 0.55 21.83
C ASP A 120 4.90 1.20 21.03
N PHE A 121 3.80 0.50 20.78
CA PHE A 121 2.69 1.00 19.97
C PHE A 121 1.40 1.19 20.76
N ASP A 122 0.57 2.15 20.36
CA ASP A 122 -0.72 2.48 21.01
C ASP A 122 -1.90 1.81 20.31
N TYR A 123 -2.11 0.55 20.62
CA TYR A 123 -3.22 -0.24 20.07
C TYR A 123 -4.60 0.27 20.48
N ALA A 124 -4.74 0.85 21.66
CA ALA A 124 -6.02 1.32 22.15
C ALA A 124 -6.54 2.50 21.34
N THR A 125 -5.67 3.49 21.07
CA THR A 125 -6.00 4.64 20.24
C THR A 125 -6.28 4.20 18.80
N ALA A 126 -5.44 3.34 18.22
CA ALA A 126 -5.63 2.83 16.87
C ALA A 126 -6.94 2.03 16.73
N ALA A 127 -7.25 1.16 17.69
CA ALA A 127 -8.48 0.36 17.67
C ALA A 127 -9.75 1.22 17.81
N ALA A 128 -9.71 2.29 18.61
CA ALA A 128 -10.83 3.21 18.73
C ALA A 128 -11.10 3.95 17.40
N GLU A 129 -10.06 4.39 16.70
CA GLU A 129 -10.19 5.02 15.39
C GLU A 129 -10.66 4.01 14.33
N ALA A 130 -10.15 2.78 14.36
CA ALA A 130 -10.61 1.72 13.47
C ALA A 130 -12.12 1.46 13.62
N LYS A 131 -12.61 1.31 14.85
CA LYS A 131 -14.03 1.10 15.15
C LYS A 131 -14.91 2.27 14.70
N LYS A 132 -14.39 3.50 14.75
CA LYS A 132 -15.09 4.69 14.27
C LYS A 132 -15.18 4.69 12.74
N LEU A 133 -14.06 4.50 12.04
CA LEU A 133 -14.00 4.51 10.57
C LEU A 133 -14.77 3.34 9.96
N ALA A 134 -14.74 2.16 10.57
CA ALA A 134 -15.46 0.98 10.13
C ALA A 134 -17.00 1.13 10.14
N GLN A 135 -17.55 2.18 10.74
CA GLN A 135 -18.98 2.48 10.64
C GLN A 135 -19.38 3.03 9.27
N GLU A 136 -18.43 3.59 8.52
CA GLU A 136 -18.72 4.29 7.26
C GLU A 136 -17.89 3.74 6.08
N PHE A 137 -16.63 3.37 6.33
CA PHE A 137 -15.67 2.97 5.31
C PHE A 137 -15.10 1.57 5.55
N VAL A 138 -14.61 0.93 4.49
CA VAL A 138 -13.72 -0.23 4.62
C VAL A 138 -12.36 0.25 5.14
N THR A 139 -11.78 -0.50 6.06
CA THR A 139 -10.55 -0.15 6.76
C THR A 139 -9.37 -0.97 6.27
N LEU A 140 -8.23 -0.32 6.09
CA LEU A 140 -6.97 -0.88 5.61
C LEU A 140 -5.84 -0.52 6.57
N GLY A 141 -5.10 -1.50 7.05
CA GLY A 141 -3.92 -1.26 7.88
C GLY A 141 -3.68 -2.34 8.93
N PRO A 142 -2.59 -2.23 9.67
CA PRO A 142 -1.52 -1.25 9.47
C PRO A 142 -0.67 -1.59 8.25
N TRP A 143 0.12 -0.60 7.78
CA TRP A 143 1.16 -0.87 6.78
C TRP A 143 2.30 -1.67 7.40
N ILE A 144 2.64 -2.80 6.78
CA ILE A 144 3.80 -3.64 7.11
C ILE A 144 4.54 -4.04 5.83
N SER A 145 5.85 -4.20 5.92
CA SER A 145 6.71 -4.55 4.79
C SER A 145 7.93 -5.33 5.25
N LEU A 146 8.41 -6.27 4.44
CA LEU A 146 9.60 -7.06 4.75
C LEU A 146 10.84 -6.46 4.09
N PHE A 147 10.91 -6.61 2.77
CA PHE A 147 12.11 -6.28 2.01
C PHE A 147 12.30 -4.78 1.84
N GLU A 148 11.22 -4.03 1.69
CA GLU A 148 11.27 -2.57 1.61
C GLU A 148 11.83 -1.96 2.92
N VAL A 149 11.38 -2.44 4.10
CA VAL A 149 11.97 -2.03 5.38
C VAL A 149 13.44 -2.42 5.47
N TYR A 150 13.79 -3.63 5.03
CA TYR A 150 15.20 -4.04 5.00
C TYR A 150 16.03 -3.15 4.07
N CYS A 151 15.54 -2.82 2.88
CA CYS A 151 16.19 -1.90 1.96
C CYS A 151 16.38 -0.49 2.57
N MET A 152 15.37 0.01 3.28
CA MET A 152 15.52 1.28 4.00
C MET A 152 16.58 1.21 5.10
N MET A 153 16.71 0.07 5.79
CA MET A 153 17.68 -0.11 6.88
C MET A 153 19.10 -0.46 6.40
N ARG A 154 19.23 -1.19 5.29
CA ARG A 154 20.50 -1.75 4.78
C ARG A 154 21.05 -1.01 3.56
N SER A 155 20.28 -0.25 2.85
CA SER A 155 20.33 0.24 1.48
C SER A 155 19.83 -0.80 0.46
N LEU A 156 19.26 -0.32 -0.63
CA LEU A 156 18.78 -1.21 -1.71
C LEU A 156 19.90 -2.04 -2.32
N GLN A 157 21.08 -1.43 -2.54
CA GLN A 157 22.22 -2.12 -3.14
C GLN A 157 22.69 -3.27 -2.26
N GLU A 158 22.95 -3.02 -0.97
CA GLU A 158 23.41 -4.05 -0.05
C GLU A 158 22.34 -5.11 0.20
N ALA A 159 21.07 -4.71 0.32
CA ALA A 159 19.97 -5.65 0.49
C ALA A 159 19.85 -6.65 -0.66
N LEU A 160 20.06 -6.20 -1.90
CA LEU A 160 20.09 -7.09 -3.07
C LEU A 160 21.35 -7.97 -3.09
N MET A 161 22.49 -7.43 -2.69
CA MET A 161 23.73 -8.21 -2.60
C MET A 161 23.65 -9.29 -1.52
N ASP A 162 23.03 -8.99 -0.38
CA ASP A 162 22.87 -9.95 0.74
C ASP A 162 22.06 -11.19 0.33
N THR A 163 21.20 -11.11 -0.68
CA THR A 163 20.48 -12.30 -1.20
C THR A 163 21.42 -13.40 -1.74
N VAL A 164 22.68 -13.04 -2.07
CA VAL A 164 23.67 -13.95 -2.63
C VAL A 164 24.91 -14.05 -1.75
N ALA A 165 25.37 -12.92 -1.22
CA ALA A 165 26.63 -12.84 -0.49
C ALA A 165 26.48 -13.16 1.01
N GLU A 166 25.37 -12.72 1.63
CA GLU A 166 25.16 -12.83 3.08
C GLU A 166 23.74 -13.36 3.42
N PRO A 167 23.33 -14.53 2.88
CA PRO A 167 21.97 -15.04 3.04
C PRO A 167 21.58 -15.28 4.51
N GLU A 168 22.52 -15.70 5.37
CA GLU A 168 22.25 -15.92 6.80
C GLU A 168 21.98 -14.60 7.54
N PHE A 169 22.73 -13.54 7.21
CA PHE A 169 22.50 -12.21 7.76
C PHE A 169 21.13 -11.66 7.31
N LEU A 170 20.80 -11.82 6.03
CA LEU A 170 19.50 -11.41 5.47
C LEU A 170 18.35 -12.17 6.16
N HIS A 171 18.45 -13.49 6.32
CA HIS A 171 17.45 -14.26 7.06
C HIS A 171 17.25 -13.74 8.48
N ALA A 172 18.34 -13.51 9.22
CA ALA A 172 18.28 -13.01 10.60
C ALA A 172 17.61 -11.63 10.68
N ALA A 173 17.96 -10.71 9.77
CA ALA A 173 17.36 -9.37 9.72
C ALA A 173 15.86 -9.41 9.38
N LEU A 174 15.48 -10.18 8.33
CA LEU A 174 14.09 -10.34 7.94
C LEU A 174 13.24 -11.02 9.02
N ASP A 175 13.81 -11.94 9.82
CA ASP A 175 13.10 -12.54 10.94
C ASP A 175 12.81 -11.52 12.05
N LYS A 176 13.72 -10.59 12.33
CA LYS A 176 13.48 -9.48 13.29
C LYS A 176 12.40 -8.54 12.78
N ILE A 177 12.46 -8.14 11.52
CA ILE A 177 11.46 -7.28 10.89
C ILE A 177 10.09 -7.98 10.90
N ALA A 178 10.05 -9.24 10.46
CA ALA A 178 8.83 -10.03 10.39
C ALA A 178 8.17 -10.22 11.76
N TRP A 179 8.97 -10.47 12.80
CA TRP A 179 8.48 -10.60 14.16
C TRP A 179 7.91 -9.28 14.68
N SER A 180 8.67 -8.20 14.59
CA SER A 180 8.25 -6.88 15.09
C SER A 180 6.94 -6.43 14.46
N GLN A 181 6.86 -6.41 13.13
CA GLN A 181 5.67 -5.96 12.41
C GLN A 181 4.51 -6.96 12.48
N GLY A 182 4.80 -8.26 12.39
CA GLY A 182 3.77 -9.29 12.48
C GLY A 182 3.08 -9.31 13.84
N GLU A 183 3.83 -9.18 14.94
CA GLU A 183 3.26 -9.12 16.28
C GLU A 183 2.53 -7.78 16.53
N MET A 184 3.06 -6.67 15.99
CA MET A 184 2.37 -5.37 16.01
C MET A 184 1.02 -5.47 15.28
N ALA A 185 0.99 -6.00 14.05
CA ALA A 185 -0.24 -6.17 13.28
C ALA A 185 -1.23 -7.11 13.98
N ARG A 186 -0.76 -8.24 14.50
CA ARG A 186 -1.59 -9.19 15.24
C ARG A 186 -2.29 -8.55 16.43
N ARG A 187 -1.54 -7.80 17.27
CA ARG A 187 -2.11 -7.10 18.42
C ARG A 187 -3.12 -6.02 18.02
N PHE A 188 -2.89 -5.35 16.91
CA PHE A 188 -3.84 -4.38 16.40
C PHE A 188 -5.13 -5.04 15.91
N LEU A 189 -5.04 -6.13 15.14
CA LEU A 189 -6.19 -6.90 14.70
C LEU A 189 -7.00 -7.42 15.89
N GLU A 190 -6.33 -7.93 16.92
CA GLU A 190 -6.96 -8.37 18.18
C GLU A 190 -7.68 -7.22 18.90
N ALA A 191 -7.03 -6.06 19.08
CA ALA A 191 -7.61 -4.89 19.76
C ALA A 191 -8.75 -4.25 18.97
N ALA A 192 -8.67 -4.26 17.65
CA ALA A 192 -9.69 -3.72 16.77
C ALA A 192 -10.96 -4.59 16.71
N ASP A 193 -10.87 -5.87 17.08
CA ASP A 193 -12.02 -6.77 17.23
C ASP A 193 -12.94 -6.79 16.00
N GLY A 194 -12.35 -7.09 14.83
CA GLY A 194 -13.07 -7.17 13.54
C GLY A 194 -13.31 -5.80 12.86
N ALA A 195 -12.77 -4.70 13.39
CA ALA A 195 -12.89 -3.39 12.76
C ALA A 195 -11.78 -3.09 11.71
N ILE A 196 -10.91 -4.05 11.43
CA ILE A 196 -9.94 -3.99 10.31
C ILE A 196 -10.38 -5.00 9.26
N ASP A 197 -10.74 -4.49 8.09
CA ASP A 197 -11.21 -5.33 6.97
C ASP A 197 -10.06 -5.93 6.18
N MET A 198 -8.95 -5.17 6.05
CA MET A 198 -7.77 -5.61 5.30
C MET A 198 -6.47 -5.27 6.02
N LEU A 199 -5.54 -6.23 6.06
CA LEU A 199 -4.15 -5.99 6.42
C LEU A 199 -3.41 -5.44 5.20
N PHE A 200 -2.65 -4.33 5.39
CA PHE A 200 -1.86 -3.71 4.32
C PHE A 200 -0.42 -4.20 4.34
N ILE A 201 -0.06 -5.06 3.41
CA ILE A 201 1.31 -5.52 3.19
C ILE A 201 1.85 -4.82 1.93
N SER A 202 3.04 -4.24 2.01
CA SER A 202 3.72 -3.58 0.90
C SER A 202 5.13 -4.13 0.78
N ASP A 203 5.48 -4.61 -0.41
CA ASP A 203 6.87 -4.88 -0.77
C ASP A 203 7.01 -4.66 -2.28
N ASP A 204 7.79 -3.66 -2.68
CA ASP A 204 8.09 -3.43 -4.09
C ASP A 204 9.05 -4.50 -4.61
N ILE A 205 8.46 -5.54 -5.22
CA ILE A 205 9.18 -6.67 -5.82
C ILE A 205 9.41 -6.51 -7.32
N GLY A 206 8.80 -5.48 -7.92
CA GLY A 206 8.94 -5.10 -9.32
C GLY A 206 9.70 -3.80 -9.50
N THR A 207 10.27 -3.65 -10.70
CA THR A 207 10.74 -2.38 -11.25
C THR A 207 9.88 -2.03 -12.47
N GLN A 208 10.09 -0.87 -13.09
CA GLN A 208 9.35 -0.52 -14.31
C GLN A 208 9.58 -1.49 -15.49
N GLN A 209 10.59 -2.36 -15.43
CA GLN A 209 10.99 -3.23 -16.55
C GLN A 209 10.99 -4.72 -16.20
N SER A 210 11.21 -5.08 -14.95
CA SER A 210 11.42 -6.46 -14.52
C SER A 210 11.19 -6.63 -13.02
N LEU A 211 11.30 -7.86 -12.53
CA LEU A 211 11.40 -8.10 -11.10
C LEU A 211 12.65 -7.43 -10.50
N LEU A 212 12.55 -7.01 -9.26
CA LEU A 212 13.66 -6.47 -8.46
C LEU A 212 14.62 -7.57 -8.00
N MET A 213 14.08 -8.75 -7.71
CA MET A 213 14.83 -9.96 -7.31
C MET A 213 14.37 -11.19 -8.11
N SER A 214 15.16 -12.26 -8.09
CA SER A 214 14.74 -13.50 -8.76
C SER A 214 13.57 -14.18 -8.03
N PRO A 215 12.75 -14.99 -8.74
CA PRO A 215 11.70 -15.78 -8.10
C PRO A 215 12.23 -16.74 -7.02
N GLU A 216 13.47 -17.24 -7.18
CA GLU A 216 14.14 -18.10 -6.20
C GLU A 216 14.41 -17.31 -4.90
N ALA A 217 14.98 -16.10 -5.01
CA ALA A 217 15.22 -15.23 -3.86
C ALA A 217 13.91 -14.84 -3.16
N PHE A 218 12.87 -14.50 -3.92
CA PHE A 218 11.54 -14.25 -3.35
C PHE A 218 11.02 -15.47 -2.58
N ASN A 219 11.11 -16.66 -3.16
CA ASN A 219 10.66 -17.90 -2.52
C ASN A 219 11.43 -18.24 -1.25
N GLU A 220 12.72 -17.93 -1.20
CA GLU A 220 13.58 -18.21 -0.04
C GLU A 220 13.37 -17.17 1.08
N PHE A 221 13.45 -15.88 0.75
CA PHE A 221 13.54 -14.83 1.75
C PHE A 221 12.17 -14.23 2.11
N ILE A 222 11.27 -14.04 1.15
CA ILE A 222 10.02 -13.30 1.35
C ILE A 222 8.83 -14.22 1.57
N PHE A 223 8.60 -15.17 0.66
CA PHE A 223 7.39 -15.99 0.65
C PHE A 223 7.04 -16.65 2.00
N PRO A 224 7.97 -17.28 2.76
CA PRO A 224 7.61 -17.94 4.00
C PRO A 224 7.10 -17.00 5.09
N ARG A 225 7.60 -15.76 5.10
CA ARG A 225 7.21 -14.71 6.05
C ARG A 225 5.91 -14.04 5.65
N LEU A 226 5.77 -13.73 4.36
CA LEU A 226 4.54 -13.24 3.77
C LEU A 226 3.37 -14.18 4.03
N LYS A 227 3.57 -15.49 3.79
CA LYS A 227 2.54 -16.48 4.06
C LYS A 227 2.09 -16.49 5.51
N LYS A 228 3.01 -16.39 6.47
CA LYS A 228 2.66 -16.31 7.90
C LYS A 228 1.83 -15.07 8.21
N TRP A 229 2.11 -13.94 7.59
CA TRP A 229 1.33 -12.72 7.76
C TRP A 229 -0.05 -12.83 7.14
N CYS A 230 -0.16 -13.44 5.96
CA CYS A 230 -1.46 -13.70 5.33
C CYS A 230 -2.32 -14.64 6.18
N ASP A 231 -1.75 -15.77 6.64
CA ASP A 231 -2.45 -16.72 7.49
C ASP A 231 -2.91 -16.07 8.82
N MET A 232 -2.07 -15.20 9.38
CA MET A 232 -2.42 -14.43 10.57
C MET A 232 -3.59 -13.48 10.30
N ALA A 233 -3.55 -12.67 9.23
CA ALA A 233 -4.63 -11.77 8.87
C ALA A 233 -5.96 -12.51 8.70
N HIS A 234 -5.95 -13.62 7.95
CA HIS A 234 -7.12 -14.46 7.72
C HIS A 234 -7.67 -15.08 9.01
N SER A 235 -6.82 -15.40 9.99
CA SER A 235 -7.26 -15.93 11.29
C SER A 235 -8.08 -14.93 12.11
N TYR A 236 -7.93 -13.63 11.82
CA TYR A 236 -8.74 -12.54 12.39
C TYR A 236 -9.89 -12.09 11.46
N GLY A 237 -10.10 -12.78 10.34
CA GLY A 237 -11.13 -12.45 9.36
C GLY A 237 -10.80 -11.27 8.43
N ALA A 238 -9.60 -10.73 8.52
CA ALA A 238 -9.14 -9.66 7.63
C ALA A 238 -8.63 -10.23 6.30
N LYS A 239 -8.92 -9.53 5.20
CA LYS A 239 -8.33 -9.80 3.90
C LYS A 239 -6.89 -9.28 3.84
N VAL A 240 -6.12 -9.73 2.86
CA VAL A 240 -4.76 -9.24 2.61
C VAL A 240 -4.74 -8.36 1.37
N PHE A 241 -4.43 -7.10 1.57
CA PHE A 241 -4.16 -6.12 0.53
C PHE A 241 -2.64 -6.03 0.33
N PHE A 242 -2.17 -6.42 -0.84
CA PHE A 242 -0.74 -6.43 -1.16
C PHE A 242 -0.41 -5.35 -2.19
N HIS A 243 0.48 -4.44 -1.80
CA HIS A 243 1.00 -3.38 -2.67
C HIS A 243 2.37 -3.78 -3.21
N THR A 244 2.53 -3.66 -4.52
CA THR A 244 3.82 -3.77 -5.21
C THR A 244 3.76 -3.06 -6.56
N ASP A 245 4.60 -2.07 -6.74
CA ASP A 245 4.73 -1.37 -8.02
C ASP A 245 5.48 -2.21 -9.07
N GLY A 246 5.31 -1.83 -10.34
CA GLY A 246 6.12 -2.32 -11.45
C GLY A 246 5.70 -3.65 -12.07
N ALA A 247 6.66 -4.27 -12.76
CA ALA A 247 6.47 -5.51 -13.54
C ALA A 247 6.53 -6.74 -12.62
N SER A 248 5.49 -6.98 -11.83
CA SER A 248 5.41 -8.03 -10.81
C SER A 248 4.72 -9.33 -11.28
N GLU A 249 4.22 -9.40 -12.52
CA GLU A 249 3.44 -10.54 -13.04
C GLU A 249 4.06 -11.91 -12.74
N PRO A 250 5.37 -12.15 -12.90
CA PRO A 250 5.94 -13.49 -12.67
C PRO A 250 5.81 -13.99 -11.24
N LEU A 251 5.52 -13.11 -10.26
CA LEU A 251 5.34 -13.47 -8.86
C LEU A 251 3.87 -13.48 -8.41
N ILE A 252 2.92 -13.04 -9.25
CA ILE A 252 1.50 -12.96 -8.86
C ILE A 252 0.97 -14.32 -8.38
N GLN A 253 1.30 -15.42 -9.05
CA GLN A 253 0.88 -16.74 -8.58
C GLN A 253 1.42 -17.06 -7.18
N ARG A 254 2.64 -16.62 -6.85
CA ARG A 254 3.22 -16.78 -5.51
C ARG A 254 2.53 -15.91 -4.46
N LEU A 255 2.11 -14.72 -4.82
CA LEU A 255 1.31 -13.86 -3.94
C LEU A 255 -0.04 -14.53 -3.63
N ILE A 256 -0.69 -15.13 -4.62
CA ILE A 256 -1.92 -15.92 -4.44
C ILE A 256 -1.65 -17.13 -3.52
N ASP A 257 -0.59 -17.88 -3.77
CA ASP A 257 -0.21 -19.05 -2.96
C ASP A 257 0.12 -18.67 -1.50
N ALA A 258 0.60 -17.44 -1.27
CA ALA A 258 0.81 -16.89 0.06
C ALA A 258 -0.51 -16.53 0.78
N GLY A 259 -1.56 -16.20 0.02
CA GLY A 259 -2.85 -15.80 0.57
C GLY A 259 -3.23 -14.34 0.33
N VAL A 260 -2.64 -13.68 -0.66
CA VAL A 260 -3.05 -12.32 -1.06
C VAL A 260 -4.45 -12.36 -1.67
N ASP A 261 -5.33 -11.46 -1.20
CA ASP A 261 -6.71 -11.31 -1.70
C ASP A 261 -6.86 -10.16 -2.68
N VAL A 262 -6.17 -9.05 -2.44
CA VAL A 262 -6.24 -7.81 -3.23
C VAL A 262 -4.83 -7.43 -3.70
N LEU A 263 -4.66 -7.29 -5.00
CA LEU A 263 -3.40 -6.83 -5.61
C LEU A 263 -3.51 -5.35 -5.97
N ASN A 264 -2.55 -4.56 -5.53
CA ASN A 264 -2.40 -3.13 -5.79
C ASN A 264 -0.93 -2.78 -6.07
N PRO A 265 -0.68 -1.83 -6.98
CA PRO A 265 -1.59 -1.39 -8.01
C PRO A 265 -1.54 -2.33 -9.23
N ILE A 266 -2.42 -2.08 -10.18
CA ILE A 266 -2.26 -2.64 -11.51
C ILE A 266 -1.59 -1.59 -12.39
N GLN A 267 -0.27 -1.59 -12.41
CA GLN A 267 0.53 -0.66 -13.20
C GLN A 267 0.66 -1.20 -14.66
N HIS A 268 -0.45 -1.14 -15.41
CA HIS A 268 -0.63 -1.81 -16.70
C HIS A 268 0.36 -1.39 -17.78
N VAL A 269 1.07 -0.28 -17.61
CA VAL A 269 2.13 0.19 -18.53
C VAL A 269 3.44 -0.60 -18.39
N CYS A 270 3.57 -1.43 -17.33
CA CYS A 270 4.73 -2.27 -17.12
C CYS A 270 4.61 -3.61 -17.86
N PRO A 271 5.74 -4.23 -18.26
CA PRO A 271 5.73 -5.52 -18.91
C PRO A 271 4.96 -6.59 -18.12
N GLY A 272 4.08 -7.33 -18.78
CA GLY A 272 3.29 -8.41 -18.20
C GLY A 272 2.08 -7.96 -17.37
N MET A 273 1.89 -6.66 -17.17
CA MET A 273 0.84 -6.12 -16.29
C MET A 273 -0.42 -5.67 -17.06
N ASP A 274 -0.62 -6.14 -18.30
CA ASP A 274 -1.82 -5.84 -19.09
C ASP A 274 -3.10 -6.21 -18.33
N CYS A 275 -4.03 -5.26 -18.23
CA CYS A 275 -5.25 -5.41 -17.43
C CYS A 275 -6.09 -6.63 -17.86
N LYS A 276 -6.28 -6.80 -19.15
CA LYS A 276 -7.10 -7.88 -19.73
C LYS A 276 -6.46 -9.25 -19.52
N GLU A 277 -5.13 -9.33 -19.68
CA GLU A 277 -4.39 -10.58 -19.46
C GLU A 277 -4.39 -10.97 -17.96
N LEU A 278 -4.17 -10.01 -17.07
CA LEU A 278 -4.23 -10.24 -15.62
C LEU A 278 -5.63 -10.66 -15.18
N LYS A 279 -6.68 -10.02 -15.70
CA LYS A 279 -8.07 -10.39 -15.41
C LYS A 279 -8.38 -11.82 -15.86
N ALA A 280 -7.96 -12.17 -17.07
CA ALA A 280 -8.18 -13.50 -17.60
C ALA A 280 -7.44 -14.60 -16.82
N LYS A 281 -6.23 -14.30 -16.32
CA LYS A 281 -5.36 -15.27 -15.66
C LYS A 281 -5.61 -15.40 -14.16
N TYR A 282 -5.95 -14.30 -13.47
CA TYR A 282 -6.01 -14.26 -12.03
C TYR A 282 -7.32 -13.69 -11.44
N GLY A 283 -8.25 -13.22 -12.28
CA GLY A 283 -9.45 -12.53 -11.83
C GLY A 283 -10.43 -13.40 -11.03
N ASP A 284 -10.32 -14.72 -11.11
CA ASP A 284 -11.06 -15.68 -10.27
C ASP A 284 -10.50 -15.80 -8.85
N LYS A 285 -9.24 -15.38 -8.62
CA LYS A 285 -8.52 -15.53 -7.36
C LYS A 285 -8.22 -14.19 -6.70
N LEU A 286 -7.87 -13.16 -7.47
CA LEU A 286 -7.51 -11.85 -6.97
C LEU A 286 -8.62 -10.82 -7.22
N ILE A 287 -8.71 -9.87 -6.32
CA ILE A 287 -9.35 -8.58 -6.52
C ILE A 287 -8.26 -7.61 -6.94
N PHE A 288 -8.53 -6.80 -7.96
CA PHE A 288 -7.59 -5.80 -8.45
C PHE A 288 -7.94 -4.43 -7.89
N HIS A 289 -6.93 -3.67 -7.46
CA HIS A 289 -7.08 -2.29 -7.01
C HIS A 289 -6.12 -1.37 -7.78
N GLY A 290 -6.55 -0.15 -8.09
CA GLY A 290 -5.74 0.81 -8.84
C GLY A 290 -6.08 0.82 -10.32
N GLY A 291 -5.07 0.84 -11.18
CA GLY A 291 -5.20 0.69 -12.64
C GLY A 291 -5.08 2.00 -13.42
N VAL A 292 -5.60 3.14 -12.92
CA VAL A 292 -5.52 4.41 -13.66
C VAL A 292 -4.09 4.96 -13.58
N GLU A 293 -3.49 5.15 -14.75
CA GLU A 293 -2.09 5.55 -14.89
C GLU A 293 -1.83 6.94 -14.28
N ASN A 294 -0.86 7.01 -13.36
CA ASN A 294 -0.59 8.20 -12.54
C ASN A 294 0.75 8.88 -12.80
N GLN A 295 1.51 8.48 -13.83
CA GLN A 295 2.78 9.10 -14.19
C GLN A 295 2.65 10.08 -15.35
N LYS A 296 1.65 9.90 -16.22
CA LYS A 296 1.44 10.71 -17.43
C LYS A 296 -0.02 11.14 -17.60
N ILE A 297 -0.95 10.18 -17.59
CA ILE A 297 -2.35 10.46 -17.92
C ILE A 297 -3.00 11.26 -16.80
N LEU A 298 -2.94 10.79 -15.56
CA LEU A 298 -3.59 11.47 -14.46
C LEU A 298 -3.02 12.88 -14.18
N PRO A 299 -1.68 13.11 -14.14
CA PRO A 299 -1.13 14.44 -13.89
C PRO A 299 -1.12 15.37 -15.11
N PHE A 300 -0.95 14.86 -16.32
CA PHE A 300 -0.67 15.69 -17.51
C PHE A 300 -1.67 15.53 -18.65
N GLY A 301 -2.59 14.58 -18.57
CA GLY A 301 -3.68 14.40 -19.52
C GLY A 301 -4.80 15.42 -19.33
N THR A 302 -5.71 15.48 -20.29
CA THR A 302 -6.98 16.20 -20.15
C THR A 302 -7.99 15.37 -19.35
N PRO A 303 -9.05 15.97 -18.77
CA PRO A 303 -10.12 15.21 -18.13
C PRO A 303 -10.74 14.15 -19.04
N GLU A 304 -10.84 14.39 -20.34
CA GLU A 304 -11.36 13.44 -21.32
C GLU A 304 -10.43 12.24 -21.53
N GLU A 305 -9.10 12.47 -21.53
CA GLU A 305 -8.11 11.40 -21.60
C GLU A 305 -8.11 10.55 -20.32
N VAL A 306 -8.23 11.17 -19.14
CA VAL A 306 -8.38 10.45 -17.85
C VAL A 306 -9.67 9.63 -17.85
N ALA A 307 -10.78 10.19 -18.33
CA ALA A 307 -12.05 9.46 -18.44
C ALA A 307 -11.94 8.28 -19.41
N ALA A 308 -11.24 8.42 -20.52
CA ALA A 308 -11.02 7.33 -21.49
C ALA A 308 -10.17 6.20 -20.88
N GLU A 309 -9.08 6.54 -20.20
CA GLU A 309 -8.20 5.63 -19.49
C GLU A 309 -8.95 4.87 -18.39
N THR A 310 -9.69 5.60 -17.54
CA THR A 310 -10.51 5.01 -16.48
C THR A 310 -11.53 4.04 -17.04
N ARG A 311 -12.18 4.37 -18.15
CA ARG A 311 -13.14 3.50 -18.83
C ARG A 311 -12.48 2.24 -19.35
N ALA A 312 -11.29 2.33 -19.96
CA ALA A 312 -10.53 1.18 -20.43
C ALA A 312 -10.23 0.22 -19.28
N CYS A 313 -9.74 0.73 -18.14
CA CYS A 313 -9.52 -0.09 -16.94
C CYS A 313 -10.82 -0.76 -16.46
N LEU A 314 -11.95 -0.05 -16.44
CA LEU A 314 -13.26 -0.60 -16.07
C LEU A 314 -13.74 -1.71 -17.02
N ASP A 315 -13.52 -1.54 -18.31
CA ASP A 315 -13.91 -2.52 -19.33
C ASP A 315 -13.06 -3.79 -19.27
N GLU A 316 -11.80 -3.67 -18.89
CA GLU A 316 -10.84 -4.78 -18.87
C GLU A 316 -10.75 -5.51 -17.50
N LEU A 317 -10.76 -4.79 -16.39
CA LEU A 317 -10.66 -5.35 -15.03
C LEU A 317 -12.00 -5.54 -14.35
N GLY A 318 -13.01 -4.73 -14.69
CA GLY A 318 -14.29 -4.68 -14.03
C GLY A 318 -15.36 -5.56 -14.66
N PRO A 319 -16.62 -5.33 -14.20
CA PRO A 319 -16.94 -4.63 -12.95
C PRO A 319 -16.73 -5.51 -11.71
N ASP A 320 -16.61 -6.84 -11.88
CA ASP A 320 -16.51 -7.81 -10.76
C ASP A 320 -15.06 -7.93 -10.31
N GLY A 321 -14.81 -7.87 -8.98
CA GLY A 321 -13.47 -8.03 -8.41
C GLY A 321 -12.49 -6.91 -8.78
N TYR A 322 -13.01 -5.69 -8.97
CA TYR A 322 -12.18 -4.53 -9.27
C TYR A 322 -12.57 -3.31 -8.42
N LEU A 323 -11.57 -2.64 -7.90
CA LEU A 323 -11.62 -1.42 -7.08
C LEU A 323 -10.82 -0.33 -7.80
N PRO A 324 -11.43 0.43 -8.71
CA PRO A 324 -10.74 1.46 -9.47
C PRO A 324 -10.19 2.57 -8.58
N CYS A 325 -8.92 2.89 -8.82
CA CYS A 325 -8.15 3.96 -8.19
C CYS A 325 -7.01 4.35 -9.13
N SER A 326 -6.29 5.40 -8.83
CA SER A 326 -4.96 5.65 -9.43
C SER A 326 -3.98 4.53 -9.06
N CYS A 327 -2.97 4.29 -9.90
CA CYS A 327 -1.92 3.30 -9.61
C CYS A 327 -1.20 3.59 -8.30
N HIS A 328 -1.01 4.85 -7.95
CA HIS A 328 -0.41 5.29 -6.70
C HIS A 328 -1.07 6.61 -6.26
N PHE A 329 -0.57 7.25 -5.19
CA PHE A 329 -1.07 8.57 -4.79
C PHE A 329 -1.04 9.56 -5.96
N ALA A 330 -2.16 10.22 -6.21
CA ALA A 330 -2.19 11.40 -7.08
C ALA A 330 -1.35 12.50 -6.45
N GLN A 331 -0.33 12.96 -7.18
CA GLN A 331 0.68 13.89 -6.71
C GLN A 331 0.18 15.34 -6.72
N ALA A 332 0.94 16.23 -6.09
CA ALA A 332 0.57 17.64 -5.94
C ALA A 332 0.38 18.40 -7.27
N ASP A 333 1.03 17.97 -8.34
CA ASP A 333 0.91 18.53 -9.70
C ASP A 333 -0.32 18.02 -10.47
N THR A 334 -1.02 17.01 -9.94
CA THR A 334 -2.24 16.48 -10.56
C THR A 334 -3.37 17.54 -10.49
N PRO A 335 -3.99 17.89 -11.63
CA PRO A 335 -5.18 18.75 -11.62
C PRO A 335 -6.35 18.11 -10.89
N VAL A 336 -7.03 18.89 -10.03
CA VAL A 336 -8.23 18.41 -9.32
C VAL A 336 -9.30 17.93 -10.31
N GLU A 337 -9.40 18.56 -11.48
CA GLU A 337 -10.32 18.22 -12.57
C GLU A 337 -10.06 16.80 -13.11
N ASN A 338 -8.81 16.37 -13.16
CA ASN A 338 -8.43 15.03 -13.61
C ASN A 338 -8.86 13.95 -12.60
N VAL A 339 -8.66 14.20 -11.31
CA VAL A 339 -9.16 13.30 -10.26
C VAL A 339 -10.70 13.26 -10.26
N MET A 340 -11.35 14.40 -10.47
CA MET A 340 -12.82 14.46 -10.63
C MET A 340 -13.29 13.64 -11.83
N ALA A 341 -12.59 13.71 -12.97
CA ALA A 341 -12.93 12.93 -14.17
C ALA A 341 -12.84 11.41 -13.91
N LEU A 342 -11.82 10.96 -13.16
CA LEU A 342 -11.73 9.57 -12.71
C LEU A 342 -12.98 9.18 -11.90
N ILE A 343 -13.28 9.95 -10.82
CA ILE A 343 -14.42 9.67 -9.92
C ILE A 343 -15.73 9.61 -10.71
N GLU A 344 -16.03 10.64 -11.50
CA GLU A 344 -17.25 10.76 -12.26
C GLU A 344 -17.41 9.63 -13.30
N THR A 345 -16.31 9.24 -13.95
CA THR A 345 -16.32 8.14 -14.90
C THR A 345 -16.68 6.82 -14.25
N VAL A 346 -16.10 6.51 -13.09
CA VAL A 346 -16.44 5.28 -12.33
C VAL A 346 -17.90 5.31 -11.90
N GLN A 347 -18.37 6.42 -11.35
CA GLN A 347 -19.74 6.54 -10.86
C GLN A 347 -20.80 6.45 -11.96
N GLN A 348 -20.47 6.89 -13.17
CA GLN A 348 -21.36 6.83 -14.35
C GLN A 348 -21.24 5.52 -15.11
N TYR A 349 -20.24 4.69 -14.80
CA TYR A 349 -20.04 3.43 -15.51
C TYR A 349 -21.24 2.50 -15.34
N ARG A 350 -21.76 2.04 -16.48
CA ARG A 350 -22.82 1.02 -16.56
C ARG A 350 -22.32 -0.08 -17.47
N ARG A 351 -22.44 -1.31 -17.02
CA ARG A 351 -22.15 -2.47 -17.86
C ARG A 351 -23.13 -2.47 -19.04
N VAL A 352 -22.60 -2.46 -20.26
CA VAL A 352 -23.39 -2.57 -21.49
C VAL A 352 -23.74 -4.04 -21.73
#